data_38399838b34360e96d63bd20c5c0fc06
#
_entry.id   38399838b34360e96d63bd20c5c0fc06
#
_cell.length_a   1.000
_cell.length_b   1.000
_cell.length_c   1.000
_cell.angle_alpha   90.00
_cell.angle_beta   90.00
_cell.angle_gamma   90.00
#
_symmetry.space_group_name_H-M   'P 1'
#
loop_
_entity.id
_entity.type
_entity.pdbx_description
1 polymer ?
#
loop_
_entity_poly.entity_id
_entity_poly.type
_entity_poly.pdbx_seq_one_letter_code
_entity_poly.pdbx_strand_id
1 'polypeptide(L)'
;MGVQQDLVLRQVKDMERLLAQLLLRKDFSEIEAAAEELAENENGISKSGNAFLDTLVRMADQGDVCAAEDLLLENIPAGDESYLELALAFYLHVSEMDDEILERSNYSKEEILDGLDILAEAYGVSGIRM
;
A
#
# COMPACT_ATOMS: atom_id res chain seq x y z
N MET A 1 15.28 -15.14 8.06
CA MET A 1 14.05 -14.59 8.27
C MET A 1 14.06 -13.07 8.46
N GLY A 2 14.52 -12.54 9.55
CA GLY A 2 14.41 -11.11 9.84
C GLY A 2 15.13 -10.19 8.89
N VAL A 3 16.35 -10.55 8.47
CA VAL A 3 17.19 -9.63 7.70
C VAL A 3 16.60 -9.31 6.32
N GLN A 4 16.15 -10.33 5.61
CA GLN A 4 15.60 -10.11 4.27
C GLN A 4 14.28 -9.35 4.33
N GLN A 5 13.44 -9.67 5.30
CA GLN A 5 12.16 -8.98 5.43
C GLN A 5 12.35 -7.53 5.85
N ASP A 6 13.35 -7.27 6.69
CA ASP A 6 13.67 -5.90 7.09
C ASP A 6 14.14 -5.08 5.89
N LEU A 7 14.94 -5.68 5.02
CA LEU A 7 15.39 -5.00 3.81
C LEU A 7 14.24 -4.70 2.86
N VAL A 8 13.34 -5.66 2.67
CA VAL A 8 12.17 -5.47 1.81
C VAL A 8 11.29 -4.37 2.38
N LEU A 9 11.03 -4.40 3.68
CA LEU A 9 10.21 -3.38 4.32
C LEU A 9 10.83 -1.99 4.15
N ARG A 10 12.15 -1.89 4.29
CA ARG A 10 12.84 -0.61 4.07
C ARG A 10 12.68 -0.14 2.64
N GLN A 11 12.82 -1.05 1.68
CA GLN A 11 12.63 -0.70 0.27
C GLN A 11 11.22 -0.23 -0.02
N VAL A 12 10.22 -0.88 0.58
CA VAL A 12 8.83 -0.44 0.43
C VAL A 12 8.67 0.99 0.93
N LYS A 13 9.18 1.28 2.12
CA LYS A 13 9.07 2.62 2.70
C LYS A 13 9.82 3.65 1.89
N ASP A 14 10.99 3.30 1.36
CA ASP A 14 11.76 4.22 0.54
C ASP A 14 11.03 4.55 -0.76
N MET A 15 10.43 3.55 -1.41
CA MET A 15 9.66 3.78 -2.62
C MET A 15 8.43 4.64 -2.34
N GLU A 16 7.75 4.37 -1.23
CA GLU A 16 6.56 5.14 -0.86
C GLU A 16 6.92 6.59 -0.55
N ARG A 17 8.03 6.80 0.15
CA ARG A 17 8.49 8.15 0.46
C ARG A 17 8.80 8.91 -0.82
N LEU A 18 9.48 8.25 -1.74
CA LEU A 18 9.81 8.86 -3.02
C LEU A 18 8.57 9.25 -3.81
N LEU A 19 7.61 8.33 -3.91
CA LEU A 19 6.38 8.59 -4.64
C LEU A 19 5.56 9.72 -3.99
N ALA A 20 5.50 9.73 -2.66
CA ALA A 20 4.79 10.79 -1.96
C ALA A 20 5.40 12.15 -2.24
N GLN A 21 6.72 12.24 -2.23
CA GLN A 21 7.42 13.49 -2.49
C GLN A 21 7.31 13.94 -3.94
N LEU A 22 7.51 13.00 -4.88
CA LEU A 22 7.55 13.33 -6.30
C LEU A 22 6.16 13.65 -6.86
N LEU A 23 5.16 12.89 -6.48
CA LEU A 23 3.85 12.97 -7.10
C LEU A 23 2.82 13.70 -6.26
N LEU A 24 2.88 13.55 -4.94
CA LEU A 24 1.92 14.18 -4.05
C LEU A 24 2.47 15.41 -3.34
N ARG A 25 3.79 15.55 -3.35
CA ARG A 25 4.49 16.64 -2.65
C ARG A 25 4.14 16.64 -1.16
N LYS A 26 4.02 15.45 -0.60
CA LYS A 26 3.68 15.27 0.81
C LYS A 26 4.79 14.56 1.55
N ASP A 27 4.84 14.79 2.86
CA ASP A 27 5.73 14.05 3.72
C ASP A 27 5.24 12.62 3.87
N PHE A 28 6.17 11.68 3.93
CA PHE A 28 5.85 10.29 4.15
C PHE A 28 5.08 10.09 5.47
N SER A 29 5.32 10.94 6.46
CA SER A 29 4.62 10.83 7.75
C SER A 29 3.11 10.96 7.61
N GLU A 30 2.63 11.68 6.61
CA GLU A 30 1.20 11.80 6.35
C GLU A 30 0.63 10.48 5.86
N ILE A 31 1.41 9.76 5.03
CA ILE A 31 0.99 8.44 4.55
C ILE A 31 1.02 7.43 5.70
N GLU A 32 2.05 7.51 6.56
CA GLU A 32 2.13 6.65 7.73
C GLU A 32 0.95 6.85 8.67
N ALA A 33 0.56 8.09 8.88
CA ALA A 33 -0.57 8.40 9.76
C ALA A 33 -1.87 7.81 9.20
N ALA A 34 -2.06 7.92 7.88
CA ALA A 34 -3.24 7.36 7.24
C ALA A 34 -3.28 5.84 7.38
N ALA A 35 -2.13 5.18 7.20
CA ALA A 35 -2.05 3.73 7.33
C ALA A 35 -2.31 3.28 8.77
N GLU A 36 -1.83 4.04 9.76
CA GLU A 36 -2.07 3.73 11.16
C GLU A 36 -3.55 3.83 11.51
N GLU A 37 -4.23 4.82 10.98
CA GLU A 37 -5.68 4.96 11.19
C GLU A 37 -6.44 3.76 10.65
N LEU A 38 -5.99 3.20 9.53
CA LEU A 38 -6.60 2.00 8.98
C LEU A 38 -6.45 0.81 9.92
N ALA A 39 -5.27 0.66 10.52
CA ALA A 39 -5.00 -0.44 11.44
C ALA A 39 -5.85 -0.35 12.70
N GLU A 40 -6.22 0.86 13.12
CA GLU A 40 -7.00 1.06 14.33
C GLU A 40 -8.49 0.94 14.12
N ASN A 41 -8.94 0.81 12.88
CA ASN A 41 -10.36 0.76 12.56
C ASN A 41 -10.91 -0.66 12.75
N GLU A 42 -11.10 -1.05 14.01
CA GLU A 42 -11.56 -2.40 14.35
C GLU A 42 -13.05 -2.63 14.16
N ASN A 43 -13.83 -1.57 14.11
CA ASN A 43 -15.29 -1.69 14.07
C ASN A 43 -15.89 -1.58 12.68
N GLY A 44 -15.05 -1.53 11.66
CA GLY A 44 -15.54 -1.43 10.29
C GLY A 44 -16.10 -0.05 9.95
N ILE A 45 -15.89 0.92 10.81
CA ILE A 45 -16.32 2.30 10.56
C ILE A 45 -15.21 3.00 9.78
N SER A 46 -15.59 3.65 8.70
CA SER A 46 -14.63 4.34 7.85
C SER A 46 -14.01 5.53 8.60
N LYS A 47 -12.74 5.44 8.92
CA LYS A 47 -12.00 6.56 9.51
C LYS A 47 -11.22 7.33 8.45
N SER A 48 -10.91 6.68 7.34
CA SER A 48 -10.19 7.32 6.25
C SER A 48 -11.08 8.26 5.44
N GLY A 49 -12.39 8.11 5.57
CA GLY A 49 -13.34 8.84 4.73
C GLY A 49 -13.40 8.29 3.31
N ASN A 50 -12.77 7.16 3.05
CA ASN A 50 -12.75 6.55 1.72
C ASN A 50 -13.24 5.12 1.81
N ALA A 51 -14.45 4.87 1.32
CA ALA A 51 -15.07 3.55 1.41
C ALA A 51 -14.31 2.50 0.60
N PHE A 52 -13.72 2.89 -0.52
CA PHE A 52 -12.97 1.96 -1.34
C PHE A 52 -11.72 1.47 -0.61
N LEU A 53 -10.97 2.38 -0.01
CA LEU A 53 -9.80 2.02 0.77
C LEU A 53 -10.17 1.12 1.94
N ASP A 54 -11.25 1.45 2.64
CA ASP A 54 -11.71 0.63 3.77
C ASP A 54 -12.07 -0.78 3.32
N THR A 55 -12.67 -0.92 2.13
CA THR A 55 -12.99 -2.22 1.56
C THR A 55 -11.73 -3.03 1.28
N LEU A 56 -10.73 -2.39 0.65
CA LEU A 56 -9.47 -3.07 0.34
C LEU A 56 -8.76 -3.55 1.59
N VAL A 57 -8.72 -2.70 2.61
CA VAL A 57 -8.06 -3.06 3.87
C VAL A 57 -8.78 -4.21 4.56
N ARG A 58 -10.11 -4.18 4.54
CA ARG A 58 -10.88 -5.27 5.13
C ARG A 58 -10.62 -6.60 4.42
N MET A 59 -10.58 -6.58 3.09
CA MET A 59 -10.26 -7.78 2.33
C MET A 59 -8.87 -8.30 2.68
N ALA A 60 -7.88 -7.41 2.73
CA ALA A 60 -6.52 -7.81 3.06
C ALA A 60 -6.45 -8.43 4.46
N ASP A 61 -7.08 -7.79 5.43
CA ASP A 61 -7.04 -8.27 6.81
C ASP A 61 -7.72 -9.63 6.97
N GLN A 62 -8.64 -9.96 6.08
CA GLN A 62 -9.32 -11.26 6.08
C GLN A 62 -8.54 -12.33 5.32
N GLY A 63 -7.38 -12.00 4.78
CA GLY A 63 -6.55 -12.95 4.06
C GLY A 63 -6.71 -12.93 2.56
N ASP A 64 -7.36 -11.91 2.00
CA ASP A 64 -7.58 -11.76 0.56
C ASP A 64 -6.75 -10.61 -0.02
N VAL A 65 -5.45 -10.58 0.33
CA VAL A 65 -4.57 -9.51 -0.12
C VAL A 65 -4.49 -9.44 -1.65
N CYS A 66 -4.38 -10.60 -2.30
CA CYS A 66 -4.27 -10.64 -3.77
C CYS A 66 -5.51 -10.05 -4.43
N ALA A 67 -6.69 -10.40 -3.94
CA ALA A 67 -7.93 -9.88 -4.50
C ALA A 67 -8.06 -8.37 -4.28
N ALA A 68 -7.64 -7.90 -3.11
CA ALA A 68 -7.64 -6.46 -2.81
C ALA A 68 -6.70 -5.72 -3.75
N GLU A 69 -5.50 -6.25 -3.96
CA GLU A 69 -4.53 -5.63 -4.85
C GLU A 69 -5.03 -5.61 -6.29
N ASP A 70 -5.66 -6.69 -6.74
CA ASP A 70 -6.22 -6.74 -8.08
C ASP A 70 -7.23 -5.62 -8.29
N LEU A 71 -8.12 -5.41 -7.32
CA LEU A 71 -9.09 -4.32 -7.40
C LEU A 71 -8.40 -2.96 -7.44
N LEU A 72 -7.35 -2.81 -6.63
CA LEU A 72 -6.61 -1.55 -6.57
C LEU A 72 -5.97 -1.20 -7.91
N LEU A 73 -5.34 -2.18 -8.55
CA LEU A 73 -4.57 -1.94 -9.76
C LEU A 73 -5.38 -2.04 -11.06
N GLU A 74 -6.58 -2.58 -10.98
CA GLU A 74 -7.41 -2.85 -12.16
C GLU A 74 -7.83 -1.58 -12.88
N ASN A 75 -8.16 -0.53 -12.14
CA ASN A 75 -8.67 0.70 -12.73
C ASN A 75 -8.02 1.93 -12.09
N ILE A 76 -6.73 2.11 -12.33
CA ILE A 76 -6.03 3.27 -11.81
C ILE A 76 -6.42 4.51 -12.62
N PRO A 77 -7.08 5.51 -12.00
CA PRO A 77 -7.45 6.71 -12.74
C PRO A 77 -6.22 7.57 -13.00
N ALA A 78 -6.03 7.92 -14.25
CA ALA A 78 -4.85 8.69 -14.67
C ALA A 78 -4.85 10.07 -14.00
N GLY A 79 -3.73 10.40 -13.36
CA GLY A 79 -3.53 11.71 -12.77
C GLY A 79 -4.29 12.00 -11.49
N ASP A 80 -4.98 11.02 -10.94
CA ASP A 80 -5.75 11.23 -9.71
C ASP A 80 -4.84 11.06 -8.48
N GLU A 81 -4.43 12.17 -7.89
CA GLU A 81 -3.53 12.15 -6.73
C GLU A 81 -4.20 11.54 -5.50
N SER A 82 -5.50 11.71 -5.34
CA SER A 82 -6.20 11.11 -4.21
C SER A 82 -6.16 9.59 -4.27
N TYR A 83 -6.28 9.04 -5.47
CA TYR A 83 -6.18 7.60 -5.66
C TYR A 83 -4.77 7.10 -5.35
N LEU A 84 -3.76 7.83 -5.79
CA LEU A 84 -2.37 7.47 -5.48
C LEU A 84 -2.14 7.45 -3.97
N GLU A 85 -2.66 8.46 -3.28
CA GLU A 85 -2.50 8.53 -1.82
C GLU A 85 -3.13 7.33 -1.12
N LEU A 86 -4.34 6.94 -1.53
CA LEU A 86 -4.98 5.78 -0.91
C LEU A 86 -4.23 4.49 -1.24
N ALA A 87 -3.67 4.39 -2.44
CA ALA A 87 -2.92 3.22 -2.84
C ALA A 87 -1.65 3.07 -2.00
N LEU A 88 -0.95 4.18 -1.76
CA LEU A 88 0.24 4.16 -0.92
C LEU A 88 -0.11 3.75 0.51
N ALA A 89 -1.22 4.26 1.05
CA ALA A 89 -1.66 3.88 2.39
C ALA A 89 -2.01 2.39 2.45
N PHE A 90 -2.66 1.86 1.42
CA PHE A 90 -2.98 0.45 1.36
C PHE A 90 -1.72 -0.42 1.38
N TYR A 91 -0.75 -0.12 0.53
CA TYR A 91 0.48 -0.91 0.48
C TYR A 91 1.28 -0.80 1.78
N LEU A 92 1.29 0.36 2.40
CA LEU A 92 1.98 0.51 3.67
C LEU A 92 1.31 -0.34 4.75
N HIS A 93 -0.04 -0.35 4.77
CA HIS A 93 -0.78 -1.20 5.70
C HIS A 93 -0.44 -2.68 5.48
N VAL A 94 -0.43 -3.13 4.22
CA VAL A 94 -0.11 -4.52 3.90
C VAL A 94 1.32 -4.86 4.34
N SER A 95 2.25 -3.94 4.16
CA SER A 95 3.65 -4.17 4.50
C SER A 95 3.86 -4.40 6.00
N GLU A 96 2.92 -3.94 6.83
CA GLU A 96 3.02 -4.08 8.28
C GLU A 96 2.13 -5.19 8.83
N MET A 97 1.46 -5.95 7.97
CA MET A 97 0.63 -7.07 8.40
C MET A 97 1.48 -8.25 8.87
N ASP A 98 0.88 -9.09 9.71
CA ASP A 98 1.55 -10.28 10.20
C ASP A 98 1.91 -11.21 9.05
N ASP A 99 3.09 -11.80 9.14
CA ASP A 99 3.58 -12.73 8.13
C ASP A 99 2.63 -13.91 7.94
N GLU A 100 1.99 -14.37 9.02
CA GLU A 100 1.04 -15.48 8.93
C GLU A 100 -0.14 -15.16 8.02
N ILE A 101 -0.65 -13.94 8.11
CA ILE A 101 -1.78 -13.53 7.28
C ILE A 101 -1.34 -13.43 5.83
N LEU A 102 -0.15 -12.90 5.58
CA LEU A 102 0.38 -12.79 4.23
C LEU A 102 0.63 -14.16 3.61
N GLU A 103 1.16 -15.10 4.38
CA GLU A 103 1.36 -16.46 3.91
C GLU A 103 0.04 -17.13 3.54
N ARG A 104 -0.98 -16.95 4.37
CA ARG A 104 -2.31 -17.51 4.07
C ARG A 104 -2.93 -16.89 2.83
N SER A 105 -2.56 -15.64 2.55
CA SER A 105 -3.00 -14.93 1.36
C SER A 105 -2.20 -15.31 0.13
N ASN A 106 -1.16 -16.12 0.29
CA ASN A 106 -0.22 -16.46 -0.78
C ASN A 106 0.42 -15.19 -1.36
N TYR A 107 0.79 -14.28 -0.49
CA TYR A 107 1.31 -12.97 -0.85
C TYR A 107 2.60 -12.69 -0.08
N SER A 108 3.61 -12.18 -0.75
CA SER A 108 4.86 -11.83 -0.11
C SER A 108 5.06 -10.32 -0.10
N LYS A 109 5.85 -9.81 0.85
CA LYS A 109 6.14 -8.39 0.91
C LYS A 109 6.91 -7.90 -0.32
N GLU A 110 7.63 -8.80 -0.99
CA GLU A 110 8.31 -8.44 -2.23
C GLU A 110 7.32 -8.09 -3.35
N GLU A 111 6.14 -8.68 -3.33
CA GLU A 111 5.10 -8.34 -4.30
C GLU A 111 4.61 -6.92 -4.14
N ILE A 112 4.77 -6.34 -2.95
CA ILE A 112 4.45 -4.93 -2.74
C ILE A 112 5.33 -4.06 -3.62
N LEU A 113 6.62 -4.42 -3.73
CA LEU A 113 7.54 -3.66 -4.57
C LEU A 113 7.10 -3.68 -6.03
N ASP A 114 6.63 -4.84 -6.50
CA ASP A 114 6.11 -4.95 -7.86
C ASP A 114 4.86 -4.09 -8.05
N GLY A 115 3.98 -4.10 -7.05
CA GLY A 115 2.77 -3.29 -7.11
C GLY A 115 3.08 -1.79 -7.12
N LEU A 116 4.04 -1.37 -6.33
CA LEU A 116 4.46 0.03 -6.30
C LEU A 116 5.10 0.45 -7.64
N ASP A 117 5.83 -0.46 -8.30
CA ASP A 117 6.35 -0.19 -9.64
C ASP A 117 5.22 0.06 -10.65
N ILE A 118 4.20 -0.80 -10.61
CA ILE A 118 3.05 -0.66 -11.50
C ILE A 118 2.35 0.67 -11.25
N LEU A 119 2.15 0.98 -9.97
CA LEU A 119 1.50 2.22 -9.58
C LEU A 119 2.30 3.43 -10.06
N ALA A 120 3.63 3.40 -9.86
CA ALA A 120 4.49 4.50 -10.27
C ALA A 120 4.43 4.71 -11.78
N GLU A 121 4.49 3.63 -12.56
CA GLU A 121 4.42 3.73 -14.01
C GLU A 121 3.09 4.32 -14.47
N ALA A 122 2.00 3.98 -13.78
CA ALA A 122 0.69 4.53 -14.12
C ALA A 122 0.65 6.05 -13.94
N TYR A 123 1.50 6.58 -13.06
CA TYR A 123 1.60 8.02 -12.81
C TYR A 123 2.82 8.65 -13.48
N GLY A 124 3.45 7.94 -14.43
CA GLY A 124 4.51 8.50 -15.24
C GLY A 124 5.90 8.44 -14.64
N VAL A 125 6.10 7.65 -13.61
CA VAL A 125 7.40 7.48 -12.98
C VAL A 125 7.87 6.04 -13.18
N SER A 126 9.08 5.86 -13.70
CA SER A 126 9.63 4.52 -13.90
C SER A 126 11.03 4.44 -13.35
N GLY A 127 11.50 3.21 -13.12
CA GLY A 127 12.86 2.97 -12.67
C GLY A 127 13.15 3.41 -11.25
N ILE A 128 12.15 3.46 -10.39
CA ILE A 128 12.33 3.91 -9.00
C ILE A 128 12.86 2.80 -8.09
N ARG A 129 12.78 1.56 -8.52
CA ARG A 129 13.28 0.45 -7.72
C ARG A 129 14.81 0.44 -7.78
N MET A 130 15.42 0.41 -6.61
CA MET A 130 16.87 0.39 -6.51
C MET A 130 17.39 -0.98 -6.10
#